data_63db34affeab1af11de6ebfe310be5da
#
_entry.id   63db34affeab1af11de6ebfe310be5da
#
_cell.length_a   1.000
_cell.length_b   1.000
_cell.length_c   1.000
_cell.angle_alpha   90.00
_cell.angle_beta   90.00
_cell.angle_gamma   90.00
#
_symmetry.space_group_name_H-M   'P 1'
#
loop_
_entity.id
_entity.type
_entity.pdbx_description
1 polymer ?
#
loop_
_entity_poly.entity_id
_entity_poly.type
_entity_poly.pdbx_seq_one_letter_code
_entity_poly.pdbx_strand_id
1 'polypeptide(L)'
;MLNPVMNISAIELVPAVIYARFSSSGQREESIIGQVRDCRSYAERFGYRILRTYEDRAKTGTNDNRPAFQQMIRDSAKHQFQAVIVWKLDRFSRDKYDAARYKHVLSQNGVRVISAMEPISSNPEGVIMESLLEGMAQYYSMDLSMKVKRGNR
;
A
#
# COMPACT_ATOMS: atom_id res chain seq x y z
N MET A 1 22.52 26.25 18.33
CA MET A 1 21.15 25.99 17.98
C MET A 1 21.05 25.37 16.59
N LEU A 2 20.33 24.31 16.48
CA LEU A 2 20.24 23.61 15.22
C LEU A 2 19.26 24.30 14.27
N ASN A 3 19.74 24.52 13.07
CA ASN A 3 18.90 25.01 12.00
C ASN A 3 17.99 23.86 11.52
N PRO A 4 16.68 24.08 11.39
CA PRO A 4 15.77 23.03 10.92
C PRO A 4 16.21 22.41 9.59
N VAL A 5 16.76 23.22 8.69
CA VAL A 5 17.25 22.71 7.41
C VAL A 5 18.40 21.74 7.60
N MET A 6 19.27 22.01 8.54
CA MET A 6 20.37 21.10 8.83
C MET A 6 19.89 19.83 9.51
N ASN A 7 18.82 19.94 10.30
CA ASN A 7 18.24 18.77 10.96
C ASN A 7 17.61 17.80 9.99
N ILE A 8 17.16 18.26 8.83
CA ILE A 8 16.55 17.39 7.84
C ILE A 8 17.52 16.28 7.42
N SER A 9 18.80 16.62 7.28
CA SER A 9 19.80 15.62 6.92
C SER A 9 20.09 14.66 8.06
N ALA A 10 19.86 15.09 9.30
CA ALA A 10 20.06 14.25 10.47
C ALA A 10 18.81 13.45 10.84
N ILE A 11 17.65 13.83 10.33
CA ILE A 11 16.41 13.11 10.58
C ILE A 11 16.41 11.86 9.72
N GLU A 12 16.16 10.74 10.35
CA GLU A 12 16.03 9.50 9.61
C GLU A 12 14.78 9.55 8.73
N LEU A 13 14.98 9.23 7.46
CA LEU A 13 13.85 9.07 6.55
C LEU A 13 13.12 7.78 6.90
N VAL A 14 11.82 7.79 6.68
CA VAL A 14 11.01 6.61 6.93
C VAL A 14 11.29 5.59 5.81
N PRO A 15 11.73 4.38 6.13
CA PRO A 15 11.96 3.38 5.10
C PRO A 15 10.65 2.95 4.47
N ALA A 16 10.65 2.90 3.16
CA ALA A 16 9.45 2.61 2.38
C ALA A 16 9.80 1.77 1.16
N VAL A 17 8.79 1.16 0.58
CA VAL A 17 8.91 0.47 -0.70
C VAL A 17 7.85 1.02 -1.64
N ILE A 18 8.06 0.80 -2.93
CA ILE A 18 7.10 1.20 -3.95
C ILE A 18 6.49 -0.06 -4.54
N TYR A 19 5.19 -0.05 -4.73
CA TYR A 19 4.52 -1.10 -5.47
C TYR A 19 3.89 -0.49 -6.72
N ALA A 20 4.21 -1.06 -7.87
CA ALA A 20 3.67 -0.64 -9.15
C ALA A 20 3.06 -1.83 -9.88
N ARG A 21 1.94 -1.60 -10.51
CA ARG A 21 1.25 -2.66 -11.24
C ARG A 21 0.76 -2.14 -12.57
N PHE A 22 1.05 -2.90 -13.62
CA PHE A 22 0.60 -2.57 -14.94
C PHE A 22 -0.75 -3.25 -15.19
N SER A 23 -1.71 -2.48 -15.65
CA SER A 23 -3.01 -3.02 -15.99
C SER A 23 -2.99 -3.56 -17.42
N SER A 24 -3.61 -4.71 -17.62
CA SER A 24 -3.70 -5.31 -18.94
C SER A 24 -4.85 -4.76 -19.77
N SER A 25 -5.61 -3.83 -19.24
CA SER A 25 -6.83 -3.40 -19.89
C SER A 25 -6.59 -2.59 -21.17
N GLY A 26 -5.34 -2.28 -21.49
CA GLY A 26 -5.02 -1.52 -22.66
C GLY A 26 -5.42 -0.05 -22.60
N GLN A 27 -5.84 0.39 -21.46
CA GLN A 27 -6.21 1.78 -21.26
C GLN A 27 -4.96 2.65 -21.18
N ARG A 28 -5.16 3.95 -21.26
CA ARG A 28 -4.07 4.91 -21.12
C ARG A 28 -3.69 5.04 -19.66
N GLU A 29 -3.19 3.99 -19.11
CA GLU A 29 -2.75 4.02 -17.74
C GLU A 29 -1.28 4.37 -17.69
N GLU A 30 -0.89 4.96 -16.57
CA GLU A 30 0.50 5.31 -16.38
C GLU A 30 1.33 4.03 -16.39
N SER A 31 2.45 4.07 -17.12
CA SER A 31 3.35 2.94 -17.18
C SER A 31 3.97 2.67 -15.81
N ILE A 32 4.53 1.47 -15.65
CA ILE A 32 5.23 1.15 -14.40
C ILE A 32 6.36 2.15 -14.17
N ILE A 33 7.08 2.53 -15.22
CA ILE A 33 8.16 3.52 -15.10
C ILE A 33 7.62 4.83 -14.57
N GLY A 34 6.50 5.30 -15.12
CA GLY A 34 5.88 6.55 -14.68
C GLY A 34 5.36 6.45 -13.25
N GLN A 35 4.77 5.31 -12.90
CA GLN A 35 4.29 5.11 -11.53
C GLN A 35 5.45 5.19 -10.54
N VAL A 36 6.54 4.52 -10.83
CA VAL A 36 7.70 4.52 -9.95
C VAL A 36 8.29 5.92 -9.84
N ARG A 37 8.38 6.63 -10.97
CA ARG A 37 8.87 8.00 -10.96
C ARG A 37 8.05 8.90 -10.04
N ASP A 38 6.73 8.83 -10.16
CA ASP A 38 5.85 9.66 -9.34
C ASP A 38 5.91 9.27 -7.87
N CYS A 39 6.03 7.97 -7.59
CA CYS A 39 6.17 7.51 -6.22
C CYS A 39 7.50 7.95 -5.61
N ARG A 40 8.57 7.95 -6.38
CA ARG A 40 9.86 8.43 -5.90
C ARG A 40 9.84 9.93 -5.62
N SER A 41 9.16 10.69 -6.48
CA SER A 41 8.99 12.12 -6.25
C SER A 41 8.23 12.38 -4.96
N TYR A 42 7.18 11.61 -4.72
CA TYR A 42 6.45 11.71 -3.49
C TYR A 42 7.35 11.40 -2.28
N ALA A 43 8.12 10.33 -2.39
CA ALA A 43 9.01 9.92 -1.31
C ALA A 43 10.03 11.00 -0.96
N GLU A 44 10.62 11.62 -1.96
CA GLU A 44 11.57 12.71 -1.74
C GLU A 44 10.90 13.90 -1.06
N ARG A 45 9.70 14.22 -1.48
CA ARG A 45 8.98 15.38 -0.94
C ARG A 45 8.56 15.16 0.50
N PHE A 46 8.19 13.97 0.86
CA PHE A 46 7.59 13.69 2.17
C PHE A 46 8.48 12.89 3.12
N GLY A 47 9.75 12.72 2.78
CA GLY A 47 10.70 12.18 3.73
C GLY A 47 10.73 10.66 3.84
N TYR A 48 10.55 9.97 2.73
CA TYR A 48 10.64 8.51 2.68
C TYR A 48 11.92 8.09 1.98
N ARG A 49 12.50 7.01 2.47
CA ARG A 49 13.66 6.39 1.84
C ARG A 49 13.22 5.10 1.18
N ILE A 50 13.34 5.02 -0.14
CA ILE A 50 12.88 3.86 -0.89
C ILE A 50 13.94 2.76 -0.84
N LEU A 51 13.57 1.62 -0.26
CA LEU A 51 14.48 0.49 -0.16
C LEU A 51 14.45 -0.37 -1.40
N ARG A 52 13.27 -0.55 -1.98
CA ARG A 52 13.11 -1.37 -3.19
C ARG A 52 11.77 -1.08 -3.84
N THR A 53 11.62 -1.57 -5.06
CA THR A 53 10.39 -1.45 -5.81
C THR A 53 9.90 -2.85 -6.17
N TYR A 54 8.61 -3.07 -5.97
CA TYR A 54 7.95 -4.32 -6.35
C TYR A 54 7.09 -4.02 -7.57
N GLU A 55 7.22 -4.82 -8.62
CA GLU A 55 6.52 -4.58 -9.87
C GLU A 55 5.83 -5.85 -10.33
N ASP A 56 4.55 -5.75 -10.61
CA ASP A 56 3.78 -6.83 -11.22
C ASP A 56 3.28 -6.37 -12.58
N ARG A 57 3.70 -7.08 -13.61
CA ARG A 57 3.23 -6.82 -14.95
C ARG A 57 2.05 -7.74 -15.23
N ALA A 58 0.99 -7.16 -15.75
CA ALA A 58 -0.17 -7.95 -16.10
C ALA A 58 0.19 -8.93 -17.21
N LYS A 59 -0.19 -10.17 -17.01
CA LYS A 59 -0.05 -11.17 -18.05
C LYS A 59 -1.38 -11.29 -18.77
N THR A 60 -1.31 -11.75 -19.99
CA THR A 60 -2.53 -12.02 -20.75
C THR A 60 -3.35 -13.05 -20.02
N GLY A 61 -4.65 -12.84 -19.97
CA GLY A 61 -5.54 -13.73 -19.28
C GLY A 61 -6.15 -13.10 -18.06
N THR A 62 -6.95 -13.86 -17.36
CA THR A 62 -7.73 -13.35 -16.25
C THR A 62 -7.06 -13.57 -14.90
N ASN A 63 -5.90 -14.16 -14.90
CA ASN A 63 -5.23 -14.52 -13.67
C ASN A 63 -4.73 -13.28 -12.95
N ASP A 64 -5.22 -13.07 -11.74
CA ASP A 64 -4.84 -11.94 -10.91
C ASP A 64 -3.64 -12.29 -10.02
N ASN A 65 -2.77 -13.13 -10.53
CA ASN A 65 -1.58 -13.52 -9.82
C ASN A 65 -0.62 -12.34 -9.73
N ARG A 66 -0.29 -11.95 -8.52
CA ARG A 66 0.60 -10.81 -8.25
C ARG A 66 1.77 -11.27 -7.39
N PRO A 67 2.75 -11.95 -7.98
CA PRO A 67 3.85 -12.49 -7.17
C PRO A 67 4.67 -11.44 -6.44
N ALA A 68 4.89 -10.27 -7.07
CA ALA A 68 5.64 -9.22 -6.39
C ALA A 68 4.86 -8.65 -5.23
N PHE A 69 3.55 -8.47 -5.39
CA PHE A 69 2.69 -8.03 -4.30
C PHE A 69 2.72 -9.00 -3.13
N GLN A 70 2.60 -10.29 -3.43
CA GLN A 70 2.63 -11.30 -2.38
C GLN A 70 3.99 -11.33 -1.67
N GLN A 71 5.06 -11.14 -2.42
CA GLN A 71 6.39 -11.06 -1.82
C GLN A 71 6.50 -9.84 -0.91
N MET A 72 5.94 -8.71 -1.32
CA MET A 72 5.92 -7.51 -0.52
C MET A 72 5.18 -7.74 0.81
N ILE A 73 4.05 -8.41 0.74
CA ILE A 73 3.29 -8.73 1.96
C ILE A 73 4.12 -9.60 2.89
N ARG A 74 4.79 -10.63 2.35
CA ARG A 74 5.65 -11.47 3.16
C ARG A 74 6.83 -10.69 3.76
N ASP A 75 7.42 -9.82 2.95
CA ASP A 75 8.58 -9.04 3.40
C ASP A 75 8.19 -8.03 4.49
N SER A 76 6.94 -7.60 4.52
CA SER A 76 6.49 -6.67 5.55
C SER A 76 6.65 -7.23 6.95
N ALA A 77 6.59 -8.54 7.10
CA ALA A 77 6.78 -9.18 8.40
C ALA A 77 8.21 -9.08 8.91
N LYS A 78 9.15 -8.72 8.05
CA LYS A 78 10.54 -8.52 8.46
C LYS A 78 10.80 -7.16 9.09
N HIS A 79 9.81 -6.29 9.08
CA HIS A 79 9.87 -4.96 9.69
C HIS A 79 11.00 -4.09 9.13
N GLN A 80 11.31 -4.24 7.84
CA GLN A 80 12.37 -3.47 7.20
C GLN A 80 11.86 -2.14 6.65
N PHE A 81 10.56 -2.03 6.39
CA PHE A 81 9.96 -0.81 5.89
C PHE A 81 8.67 -0.52 6.64
N GLN A 82 8.26 0.75 6.61
CA GLN A 82 7.10 1.23 7.36
C GLN A 82 6.02 1.80 6.46
N ALA A 83 6.26 1.84 5.17
CA ALA A 83 5.26 2.37 4.23
C ALA A 83 5.39 1.68 2.88
N VAL A 84 4.25 1.52 2.23
CA VAL A 84 4.17 1.11 0.83
C VAL A 84 3.56 2.28 0.08
N ILE A 85 4.28 2.77 -0.92
CA ILE A 85 3.80 3.89 -1.74
C ILE A 85 3.34 3.32 -3.07
N VAL A 86 2.11 3.63 -3.43
CA VAL A 86 1.54 3.24 -4.71
C VAL A 86 1.17 4.50 -5.48
N TRP A 87 1.08 4.39 -6.80
CA TRP A 87 0.70 5.52 -7.62
C TRP A 87 -0.72 5.97 -7.31
N LYS A 88 -1.65 5.03 -7.34
CA LYS A 88 -3.04 5.24 -6.89
C LYS A 88 -3.49 3.99 -6.16
N LEU A 89 -4.52 4.10 -5.36
CA LEU A 89 -4.97 2.98 -4.55
C LEU A 89 -5.44 1.80 -5.37
N ASP A 90 -5.94 2.03 -6.58
CA ASP A 90 -6.35 0.92 -7.45
C ASP A 90 -5.15 0.09 -7.93
N ARG A 91 -3.94 0.60 -7.81
CA ARG A 91 -2.74 -0.20 -8.07
C ARG A 91 -2.43 -1.13 -6.92
N PHE A 92 -2.85 -0.76 -5.71
CA PHE A 92 -2.71 -1.64 -4.57
C PHE A 92 -3.69 -2.82 -4.67
N SER A 93 -4.96 -2.53 -4.89
CA SER A 93 -5.95 -3.56 -5.14
C SER A 93 -7.21 -2.93 -5.76
N ARG A 94 -7.81 -3.64 -6.70
CA ARG A 94 -9.07 -3.21 -7.31
C ARG A 94 -10.26 -3.54 -6.41
N ASP A 95 -10.15 -4.66 -5.69
CA ASP A 95 -11.20 -5.13 -4.81
C ASP A 95 -11.06 -4.43 -3.47
N LYS A 96 -12.11 -3.76 -3.05
CA LYS A 96 -12.09 -3.01 -1.78
C LYS A 96 -11.89 -3.93 -0.58
N TYR A 97 -12.44 -5.14 -0.63
CA TYR A 97 -12.24 -6.10 0.45
C TYR A 97 -10.79 -6.54 0.53
N ASP A 98 -10.20 -6.87 -0.61
CA ASP A 98 -8.81 -7.27 -0.63
C ASP A 98 -7.91 -6.12 -0.19
N ALA A 99 -8.22 -4.91 -0.65
CA ALA A 99 -7.46 -3.74 -0.25
C ALA A 99 -7.48 -3.57 1.27
N ALA A 100 -8.66 -3.64 1.87
CA ALA A 100 -8.80 -3.49 3.31
C ALA A 100 -8.09 -4.60 4.06
N ARG A 101 -8.21 -5.83 3.58
CA ARG A 101 -7.58 -6.98 4.21
C ARG A 101 -6.06 -6.87 4.19
N TYR A 102 -5.49 -6.54 3.05
CA TYR A 102 -4.04 -6.42 2.94
C TYR A 102 -3.51 -5.20 3.68
N LYS A 103 -4.27 -4.10 3.70
CA LYS A 103 -3.91 -2.96 4.52
C LYS A 103 -3.86 -3.32 5.99
N HIS A 104 -4.80 -4.14 6.41
CA HIS A 104 -4.83 -4.59 7.80
C HIS A 104 -3.60 -5.45 8.12
N VAL A 105 -3.27 -6.41 7.25
CA VAL A 105 -2.09 -7.23 7.42
C VAL A 105 -0.84 -6.36 7.52
N LEU A 106 -0.72 -5.39 6.62
CA LEU A 106 0.42 -4.50 6.62
C LEU A 106 0.47 -3.66 7.90
N SER A 107 -0.68 -3.18 8.36
CA SER A 107 -0.72 -2.37 9.58
C SER A 107 -0.30 -3.17 10.80
N GLN A 108 -0.61 -4.45 10.84
CA GLN A 108 -0.13 -5.34 11.91
C GLN A 108 1.38 -5.46 11.89
N ASN A 109 1.99 -5.30 10.74
CA ASN A 109 3.45 -5.32 10.58
C ASN A 109 4.06 -3.92 10.64
N GLY A 110 3.28 -2.93 11.04
CA GLY A 110 3.77 -1.56 11.16
C GLY A 110 3.92 -0.84 9.84
N VAL A 111 3.17 -1.24 8.81
CA VAL A 111 3.30 -0.69 7.46
C VAL A 111 2.01 0.00 7.04
N ARG A 112 2.12 1.22 6.51
CA ARG A 112 0.98 1.98 5.97
C ARG A 112 1.04 1.97 4.46
N VAL A 113 -0.14 2.10 3.85
CA VAL A 113 -0.24 2.25 2.40
C VAL A 113 -0.51 3.71 2.09
N ILE A 114 0.26 4.26 1.16
CA ILE A 114 0.20 5.67 0.79
C ILE A 114 0.02 5.76 -0.71
N SER A 115 -0.92 6.59 -1.14
CA SER A 115 -1.11 6.88 -2.56
C SER A 115 -0.39 8.18 -2.92
N ALA A 116 0.48 8.12 -3.91
CA ALA A 116 1.26 9.28 -4.32
C ALA A 116 0.39 10.35 -4.99
N MET A 117 -0.62 9.93 -5.74
CA MET A 117 -1.42 10.84 -6.54
C MET A 117 -2.77 11.19 -5.89
N GLU A 118 -3.11 10.55 -4.78
CA GLU A 118 -4.38 10.77 -4.11
C GLU A 118 -4.10 11.14 -2.65
N PRO A 119 -4.30 12.39 -2.26
CA PRO A 119 -3.94 12.82 -0.90
C PRO A 119 -4.98 12.39 0.13
N ILE A 120 -5.22 11.09 0.23
CA ILE A 120 -6.28 10.54 1.08
C ILE A 120 -5.98 10.78 2.55
N SER A 121 -4.74 10.59 2.94
CA SER A 121 -4.36 10.69 4.35
C SER A 121 -4.26 12.12 4.85
N SER A 122 -4.33 13.11 3.96
CA SER A 122 -4.13 14.50 4.35
C SER A 122 -5.43 15.27 4.52
N ASN A 123 -6.60 14.63 4.32
CA ASN A 123 -7.88 15.31 4.47
C ASN A 123 -8.86 14.45 5.27
N PRO A 124 -9.89 15.07 5.85
CA PRO A 124 -10.85 14.33 6.68
C PRO A 124 -11.60 13.23 5.94
N GLU A 125 -11.91 13.44 4.67
CA GLU A 125 -12.61 12.45 3.88
C GLU A 125 -11.75 11.20 3.71
N GLY A 126 -10.45 11.40 3.50
CA GLY A 126 -9.53 10.28 3.37
C GLY A 126 -9.41 9.48 4.66
N VAL A 127 -9.35 10.17 5.79
CA VAL A 127 -9.29 9.49 7.08
C VAL A 127 -10.55 8.65 7.31
N ILE A 128 -11.71 9.20 6.98
CA ILE A 128 -12.97 8.48 7.10
C ILE A 128 -12.96 7.26 6.19
N MET A 129 -12.50 7.43 4.95
CA MET A 129 -12.44 6.33 4.01
C MET A 129 -11.54 5.20 4.51
N GLU A 130 -10.36 5.53 5.01
CA GLU A 130 -9.45 4.52 5.55
C GLU A 130 -10.08 3.80 6.74
N SER A 131 -10.70 4.55 7.65
CA SER A 131 -11.34 3.95 8.81
C SER A 131 -12.46 3.02 8.40
N LEU A 132 -13.23 3.40 7.40
CA LEU A 132 -14.31 2.58 6.89
C LEU A 132 -13.79 1.27 6.32
N LEU A 133 -12.74 1.34 5.50
CA LEU A 133 -12.15 0.16 4.88
C LEU A 133 -11.58 -0.78 5.94
N GLU A 134 -10.91 -0.24 6.94
CA GLU A 134 -10.37 -1.05 8.02
C GLU A 134 -11.47 -1.69 8.85
N GLY A 135 -12.54 -0.93 9.13
CA GLY A 135 -13.67 -1.45 9.86
C GLY A 135 -14.37 -2.56 9.11
N MET A 136 -14.50 -2.42 7.79
CA MET A 136 -15.10 -3.46 6.97
C MET A 136 -14.29 -4.75 7.01
N ALA A 137 -12.96 -4.63 6.98
CA ALA A 137 -12.10 -5.79 7.05
C ALA A 137 -12.25 -6.53 8.37
N GLN A 138 -12.30 -5.79 9.48
CA GLN A 138 -12.50 -6.38 10.80
C GLN A 138 -13.86 -7.06 10.90
N TYR A 139 -14.90 -6.39 10.45
CA TYR A 139 -16.24 -6.92 10.48
C TYR A 139 -16.32 -8.23 9.70
N TYR A 140 -15.74 -8.25 8.52
CA TYR A 140 -15.74 -9.42 7.67
C TYR A 140 -15.04 -10.60 8.33
N SER A 141 -13.89 -10.35 8.96
CA SER A 141 -13.15 -11.38 9.66
C SER A 141 -13.94 -11.92 10.85
N MET A 142 -14.58 -11.05 11.61
CA MET A 142 -15.39 -11.47 12.75
C MET A 142 -16.58 -12.32 12.31
N ASP A 143 -17.24 -11.92 11.23
CA ASP A 143 -18.37 -12.68 10.72
C ASP A 143 -17.97 -14.08 10.30
N LEU A 144 -16.85 -14.21 9.61
CA LEU A 144 -16.33 -15.52 9.23
C LEU A 144 -16.02 -16.37 10.45
N SER A 145 -15.41 -15.78 11.46
CA SER A 145 -15.06 -16.50 12.70
C SER A 145 -16.31 -17.04 13.37
N MET A 146 -17.36 -16.23 13.44
CA MET A 146 -18.62 -16.68 14.05
C MET A 146 -19.26 -17.79 13.24
N LYS A 147 -19.24 -17.72 11.94
CA LYS A 147 -19.78 -18.75 11.08
C LYS A 147 -19.06 -20.08 11.26
N VAL A 148 -17.75 -20.04 11.38
CA VAL A 148 -16.97 -21.25 11.60
C VAL A 148 -17.35 -21.89 12.93
N LYS A 149 -17.47 -21.11 13.99
CA LYS A 149 -17.86 -21.62 15.28
C LYS A 149 -19.22 -22.29 15.24
N ARG A 150 -20.17 -21.69 14.55
CA ARG A 150 -21.49 -22.28 14.41
C ARG A 150 -21.46 -23.57 13.61
N GLY A 151 -20.64 -23.62 12.57
CA GLY A 151 -20.54 -24.79 11.74
C GLY A 151 -19.93 -25.99 12.42
N ASN A 152 -19.24 -25.80 13.51
CA ASN A 152 -18.55 -26.85 14.25
C ASN A 152 -19.42 -27.50 15.34
N ARG A 153 -20.67 -27.18 15.41
CA ARG A 153 -21.58 -27.78 16.36
C ARG A 153 -22.15 -29.10 15.89
#